data_1207dd968d204ec5a330130b443b55fb
#
_entry.id   1207dd968d204ec5a330130b443b55fb
#
_cell.length_a   1.000
_cell.length_b   1.000
_cell.length_c   1.000
_cell.angle_alpha   90.00
_cell.angle_beta   90.00
_cell.angle_gamma   90.00
#
_symmetry.space_group_name_H-M   'P 1'
#
loop_
_entity.id
_entity.type
_entity.pdbx_description
1 polymer ?
#
loop_
_entity_poly.entity_id
_entity_poly.type
_entity_poly.pdbx_seq_one_letter_code
_entity_poly.pdbx_strand_id
1 'polypeptide(L)'
;MRVISGSARGLKLVSPEGLGTRPTTDRVKESLFNIIQPYIPADNVLDLFGGSGALGIEALSRGSKSCVFVDIDKKAIDIINQNIEKARLKEKSVVVKSDVFNYLSACSEEFDIIFLDPPYNKGFLDKVFDNIYKNKLLKKDGIIVVESEAGGEMPDNSNFVCVKLAKYGKTVVSVFKSGDNI
;
A
#
# COMPACT_ATOMS: atom_id res chain seq x y z
N MET A 1 -3.65 14.65 -6.33
CA MET A 1 -3.26 14.12 -5.02
C MET A 1 -1.95 14.75 -4.58
N ARG A 2 -1.71 14.94 -3.28
CA ARG A 2 -0.46 15.52 -2.74
C ARG A 2 0.01 14.74 -1.52
N VAL A 3 1.30 14.88 -1.18
CA VAL A 3 1.85 14.37 0.08
C VAL A 3 1.30 15.22 1.23
N ILE A 4 0.76 14.58 2.27
CA ILE A 4 0.05 15.24 3.37
C ILE A 4 1.00 15.68 4.46
N SER A 5 1.99 14.85 4.81
CA SER A 5 2.88 15.10 5.96
C SER A 5 4.32 14.68 5.68
N GLY A 6 5.22 15.06 6.57
CA GLY A 6 6.63 14.67 6.53
C GLY A 6 7.51 15.53 5.64
N SER A 7 8.64 14.97 5.21
CA SER A 7 9.71 15.67 4.48
C SER A 7 9.30 16.22 3.12
N ALA A 8 8.32 15.58 2.45
CA ALA A 8 7.81 15.98 1.13
C ALA A 8 6.41 16.63 1.21
N ARG A 9 5.97 17.11 2.39
CA ARG A 9 4.65 17.69 2.59
C ARG A 9 4.31 18.75 1.54
N GLY A 10 3.07 18.69 1.00
CA GLY A 10 2.54 19.63 0.03
C GLY A 10 2.92 19.35 -1.41
N LEU A 11 3.85 18.41 -1.68
CA LEU A 11 4.25 18.02 -3.02
C LEU A 11 3.05 17.44 -3.78
N LYS A 12 2.74 17.98 -4.95
CA LYS A 12 1.74 17.43 -5.87
C LYS A 12 2.33 16.23 -6.62
N LEU A 13 1.69 15.08 -6.47
CA LEU A 13 2.04 13.86 -7.19
C LEU A 13 1.36 13.82 -8.55
N VAL A 14 2.07 13.34 -9.54
CA VAL A 14 1.50 12.96 -10.84
C VAL A 14 0.65 11.72 -10.64
N SER A 15 -0.51 11.70 -11.25
CA SER A 15 -1.42 10.53 -11.25
C SER A 15 -1.57 10.01 -12.67
N PRO A 16 -1.79 8.70 -12.86
CA PRO A 16 -2.11 8.14 -14.17
C PRO A 16 -3.34 8.84 -14.77
N GLU A 17 -3.29 9.19 -16.05
CA GLU A 17 -4.45 9.64 -16.81
C GLU A 17 -5.24 8.43 -17.29
N GLY A 18 -6.55 8.36 -16.99
CA GLY A 18 -7.43 7.30 -17.49
C GLY A 18 -8.67 7.05 -16.65
N LEU A 19 -9.71 6.52 -17.29
CA LEU A 19 -10.99 6.12 -16.75
C LEU A 19 -10.84 4.79 -15.99
N GLY A 20 -10.48 4.80 -14.74
CA GLY A 20 -10.43 3.56 -13.95
C GLY A 20 -9.70 3.64 -12.62
N THR A 21 -8.75 4.55 -12.51
CA THR A 21 -8.11 4.79 -11.22
C THR A 21 -8.78 5.98 -10.54
N ARG A 22 -9.56 5.70 -9.51
CA ARG A 22 -10.08 6.74 -8.63
C ARG A 22 -8.94 7.17 -7.72
N PRO A 23 -8.44 8.41 -7.82
CA PRO A 23 -7.38 8.84 -6.92
C PRO A 23 -7.90 8.77 -5.48
N THR A 24 -7.20 8.09 -4.60
CA THR A 24 -7.39 8.24 -3.15
C THR A 24 -7.37 9.72 -2.85
N THR A 25 -8.47 10.27 -2.34
CA THR A 25 -8.53 11.70 -2.06
C THR A 25 -7.55 12.04 -0.95
N ASP A 26 -6.99 13.26 -0.94
CA ASP A 26 -6.10 13.73 0.12
C ASP A 26 -6.69 13.45 1.51
N ARG A 27 -8.02 13.59 1.67
CA ARG A 27 -8.73 13.33 2.92
C ARG A 27 -8.74 11.84 3.33
N VAL A 28 -8.96 10.94 2.37
CA VAL A 28 -8.93 9.48 2.65
C VAL A 28 -7.53 9.06 3.04
N LYS A 29 -6.51 9.52 2.29
CA LYS A 29 -5.11 9.22 2.61
C LYS A 29 -4.71 9.77 3.98
N GLU A 30 -5.08 11.00 4.33
CA GLU A 30 -4.85 11.55 5.66
C GLU A 30 -5.49 10.70 6.75
N SER A 31 -6.74 10.30 6.55
CA SER A 31 -7.47 9.44 7.50
C SER A 31 -6.83 8.05 7.63
N LEU A 32 -6.39 7.46 6.53
CA LEU A 32 -5.67 6.19 6.52
C LEU A 32 -4.40 6.29 7.37
N PHE A 33 -3.57 7.31 7.13
CA PHE A 33 -2.33 7.49 7.88
C PHE A 33 -2.55 7.87 9.34
N ASN A 34 -3.68 8.46 9.70
CA ASN A 34 -4.07 8.66 11.10
C ASN A 34 -4.41 7.33 11.80
N ILE A 35 -5.06 6.40 11.08
CA ILE A 35 -5.36 5.06 11.61
C ILE A 35 -4.06 4.29 11.87
N ILE A 36 -3.11 4.33 10.94
CA ILE A 36 -1.86 3.57 11.04
C ILE A 36 -0.72 4.34 11.70
N GLN A 37 -0.99 5.50 12.30
CA GLN A 37 0.02 6.32 12.98
C GLN A 37 0.90 5.53 13.96
N PRO A 38 0.37 4.57 14.76
CA PRO A 38 1.20 3.79 15.68
C PRO A 38 2.26 2.90 15.00
N TYR A 39 2.13 2.66 13.70
CA TYR A 39 3.03 1.82 12.90
C TYR A 39 4.00 2.64 12.03
N ILE A 40 3.90 3.98 12.08
CA ILE A 40 4.75 4.90 11.33
C ILE A 40 5.64 5.70 12.31
N PRO A 41 6.96 5.82 12.04
CA PRO A 41 7.68 5.31 10.88
C PRO A 41 7.94 3.80 10.93
N ALA A 42 7.93 3.16 9.76
CA ALA A 42 8.23 1.74 9.57
C ALA A 42 9.64 1.54 8.98
N ASP A 43 10.23 0.37 9.21
CA ASP A 43 11.51 0.04 8.58
C ASP A 43 11.31 -0.31 7.11
N ASN A 44 10.45 -1.30 6.82
CA ASN A 44 10.20 -1.80 5.48
C ASN A 44 8.71 -1.67 5.12
N VAL A 45 8.42 -1.00 4.02
CA VAL A 45 7.07 -0.81 3.49
C VAL A 45 6.97 -1.46 2.12
N LEU A 46 5.84 -2.10 1.81
CA LEU A 46 5.51 -2.62 0.50
C LEU A 46 4.22 -1.95 -0.02
N ASP A 47 4.28 -1.39 -1.22
CA ASP A 47 3.16 -0.82 -1.95
C ASP A 47 2.90 -1.69 -3.19
N LEU A 48 1.96 -2.65 -3.08
CA LEU A 48 1.77 -3.74 -4.05
C LEU A 48 0.98 -3.37 -5.30
N PHE A 49 0.29 -2.26 -5.30
CA PHE A 49 -0.45 -1.72 -6.44
C PHE A 49 -0.12 -0.25 -6.56
N GLY A 50 1.16 0.02 -6.81
CA GLY A 50 1.75 1.33 -6.61
C GLY A 50 1.03 2.48 -7.30
N GLY A 51 0.52 2.28 -8.52
CA GLY A 51 -0.22 3.31 -9.26
C GLY A 51 0.58 4.60 -9.42
N SER A 52 0.30 5.59 -8.57
CA SER A 52 1.08 6.83 -8.47
C SER A 52 2.18 6.79 -7.41
N GLY A 53 2.27 5.73 -6.62
CA GLY A 53 3.15 5.59 -5.46
C GLY A 53 2.71 6.40 -4.24
N ALA A 54 1.47 6.84 -4.20
CA ALA A 54 1.03 7.83 -3.21
C ALA A 54 1.06 7.33 -1.76
N LEU A 55 0.80 6.06 -1.50
CA LEU A 55 0.82 5.48 -0.15
C LEU A 55 2.27 5.24 0.30
N GLY A 56 3.09 4.60 -0.51
CA GLY A 56 4.50 4.37 -0.21
C GLY A 56 5.29 5.68 -0.05
N ILE A 57 5.07 6.67 -0.94
CA ILE A 57 5.71 8.00 -0.84
C ILE A 57 5.28 8.73 0.44
N GLU A 58 4.01 8.65 0.83
CA GLU A 58 3.54 9.23 2.09
C GLU A 58 4.21 8.57 3.30
N ALA A 59 4.34 7.23 3.31
CA ALA A 59 5.03 6.49 4.36
C ALA A 59 6.51 6.91 4.48
N LEU A 60 7.22 6.98 3.34
CA LEU A 60 8.60 7.46 3.30
C LEU A 60 8.74 8.92 3.76
N SER A 61 7.83 9.79 3.33
CA SER A 61 7.79 11.21 3.73
C SER A 61 7.61 11.35 5.24
N ARG A 62 6.87 10.46 5.88
CA ARG A 62 6.65 10.41 7.34
C ARG A 62 7.77 9.72 8.11
N GLY A 63 8.86 9.35 7.44
CA GLY A 63 10.08 8.89 8.10
C GLY A 63 10.36 7.39 7.99
N SER A 64 9.54 6.60 7.28
CA SER A 64 9.85 5.20 7.01
C SER A 64 11.20 5.05 6.30
N LYS A 65 11.92 3.95 6.55
CA LYS A 65 13.30 3.78 6.09
C LYS A 65 13.36 3.37 4.63
N SER A 66 12.51 2.43 4.21
CA SER A 66 12.47 1.92 2.85
C SER A 66 11.04 1.62 2.38
N CYS A 67 10.83 1.69 1.07
CA CYS A 67 9.59 1.25 0.44
C CYS A 67 9.87 0.56 -0.90
N VAL A 68 9.29 -0.62 -1.08
CA VAL A 68 9.23 -1.30 -2.37
C VAL A 68 7.88 -1.00 -3.01
N PHE A 69 7.91 -0.51 -4.25
CA PHE A 69 6.73 -0.24 -5.07
C PHE A 69 6.63 -1.29 -6.16
N VAL A 70 5.49 -1.95 -6.27
CA VAL A 70 5.24 -2.98 -7.28
C VAL A 70 4.04 -2.59 -8.12
N ASP A 71 4.20 -2.61 -9.43
CA ASP A 71 3.09 -2.45 -10.37
C ASP A 71 3.38 -3.23 -11.65
N ILE A 72 2.34 -3.70 -12.32
CA ILE A 72 2.46 -4.40 -13.61
C ILE A 72 2.53 -3.42 -14.79
N ASP A 73 1.87 -2.26 -14.65
CA ASP A 73 1.78 -1.26 -15.73
C ASP A 73 3.05 -0.41 -15.79
N LYS A 74 3.68 -0.42 -16.98
CA LYS A 74 4.85 0.41 -17.23
C LYS A 74 4.60 1.91 -17.01
N LYS A 75 3.40 2.41 -17.34
CA LYS A 75 3.06 3.83 -17.13
C LYS A 75 3.02 4.17 -15.64
N ALA A 76 2.46 3.26 -14.80
CA ALA A 76 2.48 3.41 -13.35
C ALA A 76 3.93 3.45 -12.83
N ILE A 77 4.78 2.54 -13.27
CA ILE A 77 6.21 2.52 -12.92
C ILE A 77 6.92 3.84 -13.28
N ASP A 78 6.67 4.37 -14.47
CA ASP A 78 7.27 5.63 -14.90
C ASP A 78 6.79 6.81 -14.04
N ILE A 79 5.49 6.82 -13.65
CA ILE A 79 4.90 7.82 -12.75
C ILE A 79 5.46 7.70 -11.34
N ILE A 80 5.56 6.49 -10.79
CA ILE A 80 6.15 6.24 -9.46
C ILE A 80 7.57 6.81 -9.42
N ASN A 81 8.41 6.47 -10.41
CA ASN A 81 9.78 6.97 -10.48
C ASN A 81 9.83 8.51 -10.53
N GLN A 82 8.98 9.15 -11.36
CA GLN A 82 8.89 10.61 -11.43
C GLN A 82 8.49 11.23 -10.09
N ASN A 83 7.53 10.63 -9.38
CA ASN A 83 7.07 11.12 -8.08
C ASN A 83 8.12 10.94 -6.98
N ILE A 84 8.84 9.81 -6.99
CA ILE A 84 9.95 9.53 -6.07
C ILE A 84 11.08 10.55 -6.27
N GLU A 85 11.45 10.85 -7.51
CA GLU A 85 12.47 11.88 -7.81
C GLU A 85 12.04 13.26 -7.31
N LYS A 86 10.80 13.68 -7.62
CA LYS A 86 10.24 14.94 -7.12
C LYS A 86 10.23 15.03 -5.60
N ALA A 87 9.95 13.93 -4.93
CA ALA A 87 9.93 13.83 -3.47
C ALA A 87 11.33 13.73 -2.86
N ARG A 88 12.39 13.54 -3.65
CA ARG A 88 13.78 13.31 -3.22
C ARG A 88 13.92 12.08 -2.31
N LEU A 89 13.20 11.00 -2.67
CA LEU A 89 13.13 9.77 -1.87
C LEU A 89 13.79 8.56 -2.57
N LYS A 90 14.59 8.78 -3.61
CA LYS A 90 15.17 7.73 -4.46
C LYS A 90 15.98 6.71 -3.67
N GLU A 91 16.82 7.16 -2.74
CA GLU A 91 17.70 6.30 -1.93
C GLU A 91 16.94 5.37 -0.97
N LYS A 92 15.63 5.65 -0.76
CA LYS A 92 14.74 4.88 0.11
C LYS A 92 13.71 4.05 -0.65
N SER A 93 13.80 4.02 -1.97
CA SER A 93 12.77 3.48 -2.84
C SER A 93 13.33 2.43 -3.79
N VAL A 94 12.65 1.29 -3.86
CA VAL A 94 12.88 0.26 -4.89
C VAL A 94 11.61 0.16 -5.72
N VAL A 95 11.71 0.25 -7.05
CA VAL A 95 10.57 0.17 -7.94
C VAL A 95 10.70 -1.07 -8.82
N VAL A 96 9.71 -1.95 -8.75
CA VAL A 96 9.71 -3.25 -9.42
C VAL A 96 8.52 -3.33 -10.37
N LYS A 97 8.79 -3.52 -11.67
CA LYS A 97 7.75 -3.85 -12.63
C LYS A 97 7.51 -5.36 -12.60
N SER A 98 6.41 -5.80 -12.00
CA SER A 98 6.06 -7.20 -11.90
C SER A 98 4.56 -7.39 -11.76
N ASP A 99 4.08 -8.58 -12.17
CA ASP A 99 2.81 -9.10 -11.67
C ASP A 99 2.94 -9.35 -10.16
N VAL A 100 1.85 -9.08 -9.41
CA VAL A 100 1.82 -9.17 -7.95
C VAL A 100 2.15 -10.59 -7.46
N PHE A 101 1.58 -11.62 -8.07
CA PHE A 101 1.81 -13.00 -7.63
C PHE A 101 3.23 -13.45 -7.93
N ASN A 102 3.79 -13.03 -9.07
CA ASN A 102 5.19 -13.29 -9.39
C ASN A 102 6.12 -12.62 -8.39
N TYR A 103 5.83 -11.36 -8.02
CA TYR A 103 6.62 -10.66 -7.01
C TYR A 103 6.52 -11.34 -5.65
N LEU A 104 5.30 -11.61 -5.15
CA LEU A 104 5.08 -12.22 -3.83
C LEU A 104 5.72 -13.61 -3.71
N SER A 105 5.73 -14.41 -4.79
CA SER A 105 6.33 -15.74 -4.80
C SER A 105 7.87 -15.72 -4.81
N ALA A 106 8.48 -14.67 -5.35
CA ALA A 106 9.93 -14.52 -5.45
C ALA A 106 10.52 -13.70 -4.27
N CYS A 107 9.67 -12.96 -3.54
CA CYS A 107 10.09 -12.10 -2.45
C CYS A 107 10.41 -12.93 -1.19
N SER A 108 11.53 -12.61 -0.55
CA SER A 108 11.94 -13.17 0.75
C SER A 108 12.07 -12.11 1.85
N GLU A 109 11.71 -10.86 1.56
CA GLU A 109 11.76 -9.76 2.51
C GLU A 109 10.50 -9.72 3.37
N GLU A 110 10.66 -9.35 4.63
CA GLU A 110 9.54 -9.12 5.56
C GLU A 110 9.27 -7.62 5.69
N PHE A 111 7.98 -7.27 5.70
CA PHE A 111 7.51 -5.89 5.74
C PHE A 111 6.77 -5.57 7.05
N ASP A 112 6.94 -4.35 7.53
CA ASP A 112 6.17 -3.81 8.66
C ASP A 112 4.77 -3.38 8.21
N ILE A 113 4.68 -2.85 6.98
CA ILE A 113 3.43 -2.38 6.38
C ILE A 113 3.35 -2.85 4.94
N ILE A 114 2.23 -3.46 4.57
CA ILE A 114 1.89 -3.82 3.20
C ILE A 114 0.62 -3.06 2.80
N PHE A 115 0.72 -2.17 1.82
CA PHE A 115 -0.42 -1.47 1.23
C PHE A 115 -0.98 -2.26 0.04
N LEU A 116 -2.30 -2.38 0.00
CA LEU A 116 -3.07 -3.03 -1.05
C LEU A 116 -4.19 -2.10 -1.51
N ASP A 117 -4.12 -1.63 -2.76
CA ASP A 117 -5.20 -0.94 -3.48
C ASP A 117 -5.47 -1.68 -4.80
N PRO A 118 -5.95 -2.93 -4.73
CA PRO A 118 -6.09 -3.79 -5.89
C PRO A 118 -7.25 -3.40 -6.79
N PRO A 119 -7.22 -3.78 -8.07
CA PRO A 119 -8.39 -3.73 -8.91
C PRO A 119 -9.50 -4.63 -8.33
N TYR A 120 -10.77 -4.19 -8.46
CA TYR A 120 -11.95 -4.83 -7.85
C TYR A 120 -12.34 -6.13 -8.54
N ASN A 121 -11.58 -7.21 -8.30
CA ASN A 121 -11.86 -8.55 -8.81
C ASN A 121 -12.15 -9.50 -7.65
N LYS A 122 -13.24 -10.26 -7.78
CA LYS A 122 -13.69 -11.26 -6.80
C LYS A 122 -12.59 -12.31 -6.50
N GLY A 123 -12.33 -12.57 -5.21
CA GLY A 123 -11.35 -13.56 -4.76
C GLY A 123 -9.88 -13.20 -5.05
N PHE A 124 -9.60 -11.98 -5.50
CA PHE A 124 -8.24 -11.57 -5.77
C PHE A 124 -7.45 -11.31 -4.47
N LEU A 125 -8.08 -10.61 -3.52
CA LEU A 125 -7.47 -10.33 -2.21
C LEU A 125 -7.16 -11.60 -1.43
N ASP A 126 -8.01 -12.62 -1.47
CA ASP A 126 -7.77 -13.89 -0.78
C ASP A 126 -6.47 -14.53 -1.24
N LYS A 127 -6.25 -14.55 -2.57
CA LYS A 127 -5.00 -15.07 -3.14
C LYS A 127 -3.77 -14.24 -2.74
N VAL A 128 -3.91 -12.91 -2.67
CA VAL A 128 -2.82 -12.03 -2.21
C VAL A 128 -2.48 -12.33 -0.75
N PHE A 129 -3.49 -12.41 0.11
CA PHE A 129 -3.33 -12.74 1.53
C PHE A 129 -2.69 -14.12 1.72
N ASP A 130 -3.14 -15.13 0.98
CA ASP A 130 -2.54 -16.48 0.99
C ASP A 130 -1.05 -16.45 0.63
N ASN A 131 -0.66 -15.67 -0.38
CA ASN A 131 0.75 -15.56 -0.78
C ASN A 131 1.57 -14.81 0.28
N ILE A 132 1.04 -13.74 0.87
CA ILE A 132 1.70 -13.02 1.97
C ILE A 132 1.95 -13.97 3.14
N TYR A 133 0.96 -14.78 3.53
CA TYR A 133 1.08 -15.73 4.63
C TYR A 133 2.06 -16.86 4.34
N LYS A 134 1.91 -17.55 3.19
CA LYS A 134 2.75 -18.67 2.79
C LYS A 134 4.23 -18.31 2.69
N ASN A 135 4.52 -17.13 2.17
CA ASN A 135 5.90 -16.64 1.99
C ASN A 135 6.41 -15.83 3.20
N LYS A 136 5.61 -15.72 4.27
CA LYS A 136 5.97 -15.03 5.53
C LYS A 136 6.44 -13.59 5.31
N LEU A 137 5.73 -12.85 4.44
CA LEU A 137 6.15 -11.51 4.03
C LEU A 137 5.73 -10.42 5.02
N LEU A 138 4.85 -10.71 5.99
CA LEU A 138 4.45 -9.76 7.02
C LEU A 138 5.21 -10.06 8.32
N LYS A 139 5.90 -9.06 8.88
CA LYS A 139 6.55 -9.16 10.19
C LYS A 139 5.52 -9.45 11.29
N LYS A 140 6.00 -10.00 12.41
CA LYS A 140 5.18 -10.37 13.57
C LYS A 140 4.20 -9.26 14.01
N ASP A 141 4.66 -8.02 14.13
CA ASP A 141 3.84 -6.87 14.54
C ASP A 141 3.39 -6.01 13.36
N GLY A 142 3.57 -6.50 12.14
CA GLY A 142 3.24 -5.81 10.91
C GLY A 142 1.74 -5.75 10.65
N ILE A 143 1.38 -4.89 9.70
CA ILE A 143 0.00 -4.70 9.27
C ILE A 143 -0.15 -4.77 7.75
N ILE A 144 -1.29 -5.27 7.30
CA ILE A 144 -1.76 -5.11 5.92
C ILE A 144 -2.85 -4.04 5.91
N VAL A 145 -2.72 -3.07 5.03
CA VAL A 145 -3.68 -1.98 4.86
C VAL A 145 -4.33 -2.12 3.49
N VAL A 146 -5.64 -2.33 3.47
CA VAL A 146 -6.42 -2.50 2.24
C VAL A 146 -7.30 -1.27 2.01
N GLU A 147 -7.19 -0.66 0.84
CA GLU A 147 -8.17 0.29 0.33
C GLU A 147 -9.13 -0.44 -0.62
N SER A 148 -10.44 -0.29 -0.41
CA SER A 148 -11.47 -0.92 -1.22
C SER A 148 -12.70 -0.03 -1.41
N GLU A 149 -13.60 -0.37 -2.34
CA GLU A 149 -14.90 0.32 -2.44
C GLU A 149 -15.86 -0.13 -1.33
N ALA A 150 -16.74 0.79 -0.93
CA ALA A 150 -17.80 0.46 0.00
C ALA A 150 -18.78 -0.54 -0.63
N GLY A 151 -18.94 -1.70 0.03
CA GLY A 151 -19.71 -2.84 -0.48
C GLY A 151 -18.87 -3.84 -1.29
N GLY A 152 -17.56 -3.59 -1.44
CA GLY A 152 -16.62 -4.58 -1.95
C GLY A 152 -16.43 -5.74 -0.98
N GLU A 153 -15.98 -6.87 -1.50
CA GLU A 153 -15.70 -8.04 -0.69
C GLU A 153 -14.51 -7.78 0.24
N MET A 154 -14.68 -8.17 1.49
CA MET A 154 -13.57 -8.28 2.45
C MET A 154 -12.86 -9.61 2.20
N PRO A 155 -11.54 -9.68 2.33
CA PRO A 155 -10.85 -10.96 2.22
C PRO A 155 -11.37 -11.93 3.30
N ASP A 156 -11.72 -13.12 2.88
CA ASP A 156 -12.09 -14.24 3.75
C ASP A 156 -10.85 -15.13 3.95
N ASN A 157 -9.97 -14.71 4.83
CA ASN A 157 -8.71 -15.39 5.08
C ASN A 157 -8.48 -15.58 6.57
N SER A 158 -8.54 -16.85 7.03
CA SER A 158 -8.42 -17.21 8.44
C SER A 158 -7.05 -16.90 9.07
N ASN A 159 -6.02 -16.67 8.26
CA ASN A 159 -4.67 -16.36 8.76
C ASN A 159 -4.52 -14.90 9.16
N PHE A 160 -5.49 -14.04 8.83
CA PHE A 160 -5.45 -12.62 9.15
C PHE A 160 -6.75 -12.15 9.78
N VAL A 161 -6.64 -11.27 10.75
CA VAL A 161 -7.80 -10.68 11.45
C VAL A 161 -7.90 -9.20 11.12
N CYS A 162 -9.09 -8.76 10.72
CA CYS A 162 -9.37 -7.34 10.53
C CYS A 162 -9.48 -6.65 11.91
N VAL A 163 -8.48 -5.84 12.24
CA VAL A 163 -8.40 -5.13 13.54
C VAL A 163 -8.97 -3.73 13.47
N LYS A 164 -9.15 -3.17 12.28
CA LYS A 164 -9.77 -1.86 12.05
C LYS A 164 -10.45 -1.81 10.71
N LEU A 165 -11.65 -1.24 10.69
CA LEU A 165 -12.40 -0.93 9.48
C LEU A 165 -12.96 0.49 9.60
N ALA A 166 -12.75 1.32 8.57
CA ALA A 166 -13.23 2.68 8.52
C ALA A 166 -13.75 3.04 7.14
N LYS A 167 -14.94 3.65 7.08
CA LYS A 167 -15.61 4.03 5.83
C LYS A 167 -15.53 5.53 5.60
N TYR A 168 -15.10 5.91 4.41
CA TYR A 168 -14.98 7.29 3.95
C TYR A 168 -15.72 7.48 2.62
N GLY A 169 -17.02 7.78 2.71
CA GLY A 169 -17.89 7.86 1.53
C GLY A 169 -17.96 6.53 0.80
N LYS A 170 -17.38 6.46 -0.40
CA LYS A 170 -17.33 5.24 -1.22
C LYS A 170 -16.03 4.42 -1.02
N THR A 171 -15.12 4.85 -0.17
CA THR A 171 -13.87 4.14 0.13
C THR A 171 -13.94 3.52 1.51
N VAL A 172 -13.44 2.31 1.64
CA VAL A 172 -13.24 1.60 2.91
C VAL A 172 -11.75 1.37 3.09
N VAL A 173 -11.24 1.68 4.27
CA VAL A 173 -9.89 1.36 4.71
C VAL A 173 -9.99 0.27 5.76
N SER A 174 -9.32 -0.85 5.53
CA SER A 174 -9.28 -1.99 6.44
C SER A 174 -7.83 -2.29 6.83
N VAL A 175 -7.59 -2.58 8.10
CA VAL A 175 -6.27 -2.94 8.62
C VAL A 175 -6.34 -4.34 9.18
N PHE A 176 -5.41 -5.18 8.75
CA PHE A 176 -5.31 -6.58 9.16
C PHE A 176 -3.99 -6.85 9.87
N LYS A 177 -4.02 -7.80 10.80
CA LYS A 177 -2.84 -8.40 11.44
C LYS A 177 -2.85 -9.90 11.22
N SER A 178 -1.68 -10.53 11.34
CA SER A 178 -1.62 -12.00 11.37
C SER A 178 -2.40 -12.54 12.56
N GLY A 179 -3.22 -13.58 12.32
CA GLY A 179 -3.97 -14.28 13.36
C GLY A 179 -3.07 -14.97 14.39
N ASP A 180 -1.84 -15.29 14.01
CA ASP A 180 -0.84 -15.91 14.90
C ASP A 180 -0.36 -14.96 16.02
N ASN A 181 -0.75 -13.67 15.97
CA ASN A 181 -0.26 -12.61 16.85
C ASN A 181 -1.35 -11.95 17.70
N ILE A 182 -2.56 -12.55 17.76
CA ILE A 182 -3.71 -12.01 18.51
C ILE A 182 -4.07 -12.91 19.69
#